data_57f23a27ad24724e3318d6235521c6fd
#
_entry.id   57f23a27ad24724e3318d6235521c6fd
#
_cell.length_a   1.000
_cell.length_b   1.000
_cell.length_c   1.000
_cell.angle_alpha   90.00
_cell.angle_beta   90.00
_cell.angle_gamma   90.00
#
_symmetry.space_group_name_H-M   'P 1'
#
loop_
_entity.id
_entity.type
_entity.pdbx_description
1 polymer ?
#
loop_
_entity_poly.entity_id
_entity_poly.type
_entity_poly.pdbx_seq_one_letter_code
_entity_poly.pdbx_strand_id
1 'polypeptide(L)'
;MRDYWLSKLFFDLQSPPLAEEYRADRRKVLARYRLKPEVRAAVESDDVAYLSTLVNPYLLRFYFLMAGMPEEDFLRRIRATAAPLAARTGHG
;
A
#
# COMPACT_ATOMS: atom_id res chain seq x y z
N MET A 1 -0.41 10.00 10.29
CA MET A 1 0.89 10.50 9.86
C MET A 1 1.30 9.82 8.58
N ARG A 2 1.90 10.58 7.66
CA ARG A 2 2.29 10.03 6.38
C ARG A 2 3.76 9.73 6.32
N ASP A 3 4.10 8.66 5.64
CA ASP A 3 5.49 8.29 5.45
C ASP A 3 5.98 8.83 4.11
N TYR A 4 6.95 9.73 4.16
CA TYR A 4 7.45 10.39 2.96
C TYR A 4 8.00 9.38 1.94
N TRP A 5 8.87 8.48 2.39
CA TRP A 5 9.53 7.57 1.45
C TRP A 5 8.56 6.55 0.86
N LEU A 6 7.59 6.10 1.63
CA LEU A 6 6.56 5.21 1.12
C LEU A 6 5.68 5.93 0.11
N SER A 7 5.29 7.16 0.40
CA SER A 7 4.49 7.95 -0.52
C SER A 7 5.25 8.22 -1.81
N LYS A 8 6.55 8.51 -1.71
CA LYS A 8 7.38 8.73 -2.87
C LYS A 8 7.49 7.48 -3.73
N LEU A 9 7.68 6.33 -3.11
CA LEU A 9 7.73 5.06 -3.82
C LEU A 9 6.44 4.84 -4.61
N PHE A 10 5.31 4.98 -3.93
CA PHE A 10 4.02 4.73 -4.57
C PHE A 10 3.75 5.73 -5.69
N PHE A 11 4.15 6.98 -5.49
CA PHE A 11 4.01 7.99 -6.52
C PHE A 11 4.88 7.67 -7.74
N ASP A 12 6.13 7.30 -7.50
CA ASP A 12 7.07 6.98 -8.57
C ASP A 12 6.61 5.76 -9.37
N LEU A 13 5.92 4.83 -8.72
CA LEU A 13 5.41 3.63 -9.39
C LEU A 13 4.29 3.93 -10.39
N GLN A 14 3.84 5.18 -10.48
CA GLN A 14 2.91 5.58 -11.53
C GLN A 14 3.61 5.61 -12.89
N SER A 15 4.93 5.64 -12.90
CA SER A 15 5.70 5.57 -14.14
C SER A 15 5.75 4.13 -14.65
N PRO A 16 5.29 3.86 -15.89
CA PRO A 16 5.26 2.49 -16.40
C PRO A 16 6.60 1.74 -16.35
N PRO A 17 7.75 2.36 -16.71
CA PRO A 17 9.02 1.64 -16.64
C PRO A 17 9.34 1.16 -15.23
N LEU A 18 9.11 2.01 -14.22
CA LEU A 18 9.39 1.63 -12.85
C LEU A 18 8.40 0.58 -12.35
N ALA A 19 7.14 0.69 -12.76
CA ALA A 19 6.12 -0.28 -12.39
C ALA A 19 6.48 -1.67 -12.93
N GLU A 20 6.99 -1.75 -14.15
CA GLU A 20 7.42 -3.01 -14.74
C GLU A 20 8.61 -3.59 -13.98
N GLU A 21 9.56 -2.74 -13.65
CA GLU A 21 10.74 -3.15 -12.92
C GLU A 21 10.35 -3.68 -11.53
N TYR A 22 9.40 -3.02 -10.90
CA TYR A 22 8.91 -3.42 -9.58
C TYR A 22 8.22 -4.78 -9.63
N ARG A 23 7.40 -5.01 -10.66
CA ARG A 23 6.72 -6.29 -10.80
C ARG A 23 7.70 -7.43 -11.09
N ALA A 24 8.81 -7.11 -11.76
CA ALA A 24 9.83 -8.11 -12.06
C ALA A 24 10.67 -8.44 -10.82
N ASP A 25 11.01 -7.42 -10.03
CA ASP A 25 11.83 -7.63 -8.83
C ASP A 25 11.52 -6.53 -7.81
N ARG A 26 10.52 -6.80 -6.99
CA ARG A 26 10.05 -5.84 -5.97
C ARG A 26 11.16 -5.42 -5.03
N ARG A 27 11.94 -6.38 -4.54
CA ARG A 27 12.96 -6.07 -3.54
C ARG A 27 14.04 -5.15 -4.06
N LYS A 28 14.40 -5.31 -5.33
CA LYS A 28 15.40 -4.46 -5.95
C LYS A 28 14.97 -3.01 -5.96
N VAL A 29 13.70 -2.76 -6.29
CA VAL A 29 13.16 -1.41 -6.30
C VAL A 29 13.04 -0.87 -4.89
N LEU A 30 12.54 -1.68 -3.96
CA LEU A 30 12.39 -1.25 -2.56
C LEU A 30 13.72 -0.84 -1.95
N ALA A 31 14.81 -1.49 -2.34
CA ALA A 31 16.13 -1.19 -1.81
C ALA A 31 16.61 0.22 -2.17
N ARG A 32 15.99 0.85 -3.16
CA ARG A 32 16.38 2.21 -3.56
C ARG A 32 15.72 3.28 -2.69
N TYR A 33 14.76 2.90 -1.86
CA TYR A 33 14.01 3.84 -1.04
C TYR A 33 14.36 3.64 0.43
N ARG A 34 14.35 4.74 1.19
CA ARG A 34 14.73 4.68 2.61
C ARG A 34 13.54 4.31 3.48
N LEU A 35 12.98 3.15 3.20
CA LEU A 35 11.84 2.66 3.97
C LEU A 35 12.32 2.12 5.32
N LYS A 36 11.53 2.37 6.35
CA LYS A 36 11.80 1.76 7.65
C LYS A 36 11.58 0.25 7.54
N PRO A 37 12.28 -0.57 8.32
CA PRO A 37 12.15 -2.02 8.22
C PRO A 37 10.70 -2.51 8.35
N GLU A 38 9.93 -1.94 9.26
CA GLU A 38 8.53 -2.33 9.45
C GLU A 38 7.66 -1.93 8.26
N VAL A 39 7.96 -0.79 7.64
CA VAL A 39 7.22 -0.33 6.46
C VAL A 39 7.53 -1.24 5.28
N ARG A 40 8.81 -1.56 5.10
CA ARG A 40 9.22 -2.45 4.02
C ARG A 40 8.59 -3.82 4.16
N ALA A 41 8.57 -4.35 5.37
CA ALA A 41 7.95 -5.64 5.64
C ALA A 41 6.47 -5.61 5.32
N ALA A 42 5.78 -4.50 5.64
CA ALA A 42 4.36 -4.37 5.35
C ALA A 42 4.10 -4.33 3.85
N VAL A 43 4.98 -3.67 3.08
CA VAL A 43 4.85 -3.66 1.62
C VAL A 43 5.04 -5.06 1.07
N GLU A 44 6.04 -5.78 1.55
CA GLU A 44 6.35 -7.12 1.07
C GLU A 44 5.25 -8.12 1.42
N SER A 45 4.52 -7.90 2.50
CA SER A 45 3.45 -8.80 2.93
C SER A 45 2.06 -8.33 2.52
N ASP A 46 1.96 -7.24 1.77
CA ASP A 46 0.69 -6.65 1.33
C ASP A 46 -0.23 -6.31 2.51
N ASP A 47 0.35 -5.71 3.53
CA ASP A 47 -0.39 -5.35 4.75
C ASP A 47 -1.18 -4.07 4.52
N VAL A 48 -2.36 -4.20 3.93
CA VAL A 48 -3.22 -3.07 3.59
C VAL A 48 -3.55 -2.24 4.83
N ALA A 49 -3.84 -2.91 5.94
CA ALA A 49 -4.24 -2.23 7.18
C ALA A 49 -3.15 -1.27 7.66
N TYR A 50 -1.93 -1.76 7.75
CA TYR A 50 -0.83 -0.93 8.23
C TYR A 50 -0.50 0.17 7.24
N LEU A 51 -0.42 -0.16 5.96
CA LEU A 51 -0.06 0.81 4.93
C LEU A 51 -1.10 1.91 4.80
N SER A 52 -2.36 1.61 5.10
CA SER A 52 -3.43 2.62 5.00
C SER A 52 -3.26 3.75 6.01
N THR A 53 -2.47 3.53 7.05
CA THR A 53 -2.19 4.58 8.04
C THR A 53 -1.06 5.50 7.62
N LEU A 54 -0.33 5.14 6.58
CA LEU A 54 0.89 5.83 6.18
C LEU A 54 0.78 6.62 4.90
N VAL A 55 -0.17 6.29 4.04
CA VAL A 55 -0.29 6.96 2.75
C VAL A 55 -1.75 7.29 2.44
N ASN A 56 -1.89 8.19 1.48
CA ASN A 56 -3.16 8.63 0.95
C ASN A 56 -3.93 7.44 0.34
N PRO A 57 -5.25 7.32 0.56
CA PRO A 57 -6.02 6.20 0.03
C PRO A 57 -5.95 6.01 -1.48
N TYR A 58 -5.88 7.09 -2.24
CA TYR A 58 -5.79 6.99 -3.69
C TYR A 58 -4.48 6.37 -4.11
N LEU A 59 -3.41 6.77 -3.45
CA LEU A 59 -2.08 6.27 -3.73
C LEU A 59 -1.98 4.79 -3.37
N LEU A 60 -2.57 4.42 -2.24
CA LEU A 60 -2.60 3.04 -1.78
C LEU A 60 -3.36 2.15 -2.76
N ARG A 61 -4.55 2.61 -3.19
CA ARG A 61 -5.36 1.86 -4.15
C ARG A 61 -4.61 1.66 -5.47
N PHE A 62 -4.01 2.74 -5.97
CA PHE A 62 -3.24 2.66 -7.20
C PHE A 62 -2.11 1.66 -7.06
N TYR A 63 -1.39 1.71 -5.94
CA TYR A 63 -0.28 0.80 -5.72
C TYR A 63 -0.71 -0.65 -5.78
N PHE A 64 -1.78 -1.02 -5.08
CA PHE A 64 -2.20 -2.41 -5.05
C PHE A 64 -2.74 -2.89 -6.39
N LEU A 65 -3.42 -2.02 -7.13
CA LEU A 65 -3.87 -2.38 -8.48
C LEU A 65 -2.68 -2.60 -9.40
N MET A 66 -1.69 -1.73 -9.33
CA MET A 66 -0.47 -1.86 -10.13
C MET A 66 0.29 -3.12 -9.76
N ALA A 67 0.32 -3.46 -8.49
CA ALA A 67 1.05 -4.62 -8.00
C ALA A 67 0.32 -5.95 -8.30
N GLY A 68 -0.90 -5.88 -8.83
CA GLY A 68 -1.61 -7.08 -9.26
C GLY A 68 -2.68 -7.56 -8.30
N MET A 69 -3.00 -6.81 -7.26
CA MET A 69 -4.09 -7.20 -6.36
C MET A 69 -5.43 -6.83 -7.01
N PRO A 70 -6.36 -7.78 -7.16
CA PRO A 70 -7.68 -7.45 -7.69
C PRO A 70 -8.38 -6.42 -6.83
N GLU A 71 -9.16 -5.55 -7.46
CA GLU A 71 -9.85 -4.48 -6.73
C GLU A 71 -10.76 -5.04 -5.65
N GLU A 72 -11.41 -6.15 -5.91
CA GLU A 72 -12.27 -6.80 -4.92
C GLU A 72 -11.50 -7.16 -3.65
N ASP A 73 -10.29 -7.68 -3.81
CA ASP A 73 -9.46 -8.06 -2.68
C ASP A 73 -9.01 -6.84 -1.90
N PHE A 74 -8.62 -5.78 -2.62
CA PHE A 74 -8.23 -4.55 -1.97
C PHE A 74 -9.39 -3.96 -1.17
N LEU A 75 -10.58 -3.89 -1.76
CA LEU A 75 -11.75 -3.36 -1.08
C LEU A 75 -12.12 -4.18 0.13
N ARG A 76 -12.01 -5.50 0.03
CA ARG A 76 -12.30 -6.37 1.16
C ARG A 76 -11.33 -6.12 2.31
N ARG A 77 -10.05 -5.97 2.00
CA ARG A 77 -9.03 -5.73 3.02
C ARG A 77 -9.16 -4.36 3.65
N ILE A 78 -9.50 -3.34 2.88
CA ILE A 78 -9.65 -2.01 3.41
C ILE A 78 -10.92 -1.92 4.27
N ARG A 79 -11.98 -2.64 3.90
CA ARG A 79 -13.19 -2.70 4.71
C ARG A 79 -12.95 -3.45 6.02
N ALA A 80 -12.16 -4.50 5.98
CA ALA A 80 -11.80 -5.24 7.17
C ALA A 80 -11.04 -4.34 8.14
N THR A 81 -10.18 -3.46 7.60
CA THR A 81 -9.45 -2.49 8.40
C THR A 81 -10.41 -1.52 9.07
N ALA A 82 -11.41 -1.06 8.35
CA ALA A 82 -12.36 -0.07 8.85
C ALA A 82 -13.49 -0.69 9.66
N ALA A 83 -13.76 -1.97 9.47
CA ALA A 83 -14.91 -2.62 10.06
C ALA A 83 -15.02 -2.48 11.58
N PRO A 84 -13.95 -2.66 12.35
CA PRO A 84 -14.09 -2.51 13.79
C PRO A 84 -14.56 -1.12 14.20
N LEU A 85 -14.04 -0.09 13.52
CA LEU A 85 -14.45 1.25 13.79
C LEU A 85 -15.89 1.47 13.36
N ALA A 86 -16.24 1.01 12.19
CA ALA A 86 -17.59 1.13 11.68
C ALA A 86 -18.58 0.40 12.58
N ALA A 87 -18.22 -0.77 13.06
CA ALA A 87 -19.08 -1.54 13.93
C ALA A 87 -19.35 -0.82 15.23
N ARG A 88 -18.35 -0.12 15.75
CA ARG A 88 -18.54 0.62 17.00
C ARG A 88 -19.43 1.82 16.81
N THR A 89 -19.27 2.51 15.68
CA THR A 89 -20.05 3.71 15.45
C THR A 89 -21.37 3.41 14.78
N GLY A 90 -21.39 2.41 13.96
CA GLY A 90 -22.56 2.05 13.19
C GLY A 90 -23.64 1.47 14.03
N HIS A 91 -23.34 0.91 15.17
CA HIS A 91 -24.27 0.47 15.94
C HIS A 91 -24.36 1.20 17.00
N GLY A 92 -23.56 1.95 16.84
CA GLY A 92 -23.78 3.02 17.76
C GLY A 92 -24.24 2.89 17.43
#